data_1c125bd3bfb7c0d4b5bb7cf786761a19
#
_entry.id   1c125bd3bfb7c0d4b5bb7cf786761a19
#
_cell.length_a   1.000
_cell.length_b   1.000
_cell.length_c   1.000
_cell.angle_alpha   90.00
_cell.angle_beta   90.00
_cell.angle_gamma   90.00
#
_symmetry.space_group_name_H-M   'P 1'
#
loop_
_entity.id
_entity.type
_entity.pdbx_description
1 polymer ?
#
loop_
_entity_poly.entity_id
_entity_poly.type
_entity_poly.pdbx_seq_one_letter_code
_entity_poly.pdbx_strand_id
1 'polypeptide(L)'
;VNMDFNHDVNYQGMFHLEEAITNGRPEGLKVFGEWSTIYEGLSSLPSQVQKSWFGFDHYYSDCSFDEALAIVFARHPKTLLDVGGNTGRWATKCVSYDDTVEVTIMDLPQQLEMMRQQTKELPGATRIHGHGANLLDPEVPFPTGFDAIWMSQFLDCFSEEEVTSILTRAARSMSRESRLYIMETFWNRQKFDTAAYCLTQISLYFTAMANGNSKMYHSDDMQRCIEAAGLEIEEIHDHLGMGHSIVQCRLK
;
A
#
# COMPACT_ATOMS: atom_id res chain seq x y z
N VAL A 1 -6.81 18.36 3.89
CA VAL A 1 -6.38 17.08 3.30
C VAL A 1 -7.57 16.40 2.59
N ASN A 2 -8.62 15.91 3.32
CA ASN A 2 -9.74 15.20 2.67
C ASN A 2 -10.49 16.05 1.65
N MET A 3 -10.75 17.32 1.95
CA MET A 3 -11.43 18.24 1.03
C MET A 3 -10.58 18.50 -0.22
N ASP A 4 -9.27 18.69 -0.04
CA ASP A 4 -8.35 18.91 -1.16
C ASP A 4 -8.29 17.67 -2.06
N PHE A 5 -8.15 16.47 -1.45
CA PHE A 5 -8.17 15.20 -2.19
C PHE A 5 -9.47 15.02 -2.99
N ASN A 6 -10.62 15.23 -2.35
CA ASN A 6 -11.89 15.10 -3.07
C ASN A 6 -12.06 16.14 -4.18
N HIS A 7 -11.66 17.39 -3.93
CA HIS A 7 -11.75 18.46 -4.93
C HIS A 7 -10.79 18.24 -6.09
N ASP A 8 -9.51 17.99 -5.81
CA ASP A 8 -8.46 18.00 -6.82
C ASP A 8 -8.36 16.67 -7.58
N VAL A 9 -8.62 15.54 -6.87
CA VAL A 9 -8.45 14.20 -7.45
C VAL A 9 -9.77 13.61 -7.93
N ASN A 10 -10.84 13.66 -7.11
CA ASN A 10 -12.04 12.86 -7.36
C ASN A 10 -13.13 13.60 -8.13
N TYR A 11 -13.37 14.87 -7.83
CA TYR A 11 -14.61 15.56 -8.20
C TYR A 11 -14.94 15.49 -9.69
N GLN A 12 -13.99 15.78 -10.56
CA GLN A 12 -14.23 15.74 -12.00
C GLN A 12 -14.38 14.32 -12.54
N GLY A 13 -13.57 13.39 -12.04
CA GLY A 13 -13.62 12.01 -12.49
C GLY A 13 -14.88 11.26 -12.07
N MET A 14 -15.54 11.67 -10.98
CA MET A 14 -16.80 11.05 -10.54
C MET A 14 -17.95 11.24 -11.55
N PHE A 15 -17.90 12.19 -12.46
CA PHE A 15 -18.85 12.30 -13.56
C PHE A 15 -18.82 11.10 -14.52
N HIS A 16 -17.76 10.29 -14.47
CA HIS A 16 -17.59 9.07 -15.26
C HIS A 16 -17.82 7.78 -14.45
N LEU A 17 -18.44 7.87 -13.27
CA LEU A 17 -18.65 6.70 -12.41
C LEU A 17 -19.50 5.61 -13.06
N GLU A 18 -20.60 5.97 -13.74
CA GLU A 18 -21.44 5.02 -14.47
C GLU A 18 -20.65 4.30 -15.58
N GLU A 19 -19.84 5.04 -16.30
CA GLU A 19 -18.96 4.49 -17.34
C GLU A 19 -17.91 3.55 -16.75
N ALA A 20 -17.31 3.92 -15.61
CA ALA A 20 -16.33 3.10 -14.91
C ALA A 20 -16.94 1.77 -14.42
N ILE A 21 -18.14 1.80 -13.83
CA ILE A 21 -18.86 0.59 -13.40
C ILE A 21 -19.20 -0.30 -14.61
N THR A 22 -19.61 0.30 -15.72
CA THR A 22 -20.00 -0.44 -16.93
C THR A 22 -18.81 -1.13 -17.58
N ASN A 23 -17.66 -0.46 -17.64
CA ASN A 23 -16.47 -0.91 -18.35
C ASN A 23 -15.47 -1.67 -17.45
N GLY A 24 -15.63 -1.64 -16.12
CA GLY A 24 -14.73 -2.28 -15.17
C GLY A 24 -13.32 -1.69 -15.17
N ARG A 25 -13.19 -0.38 -15.41
CA ARG A 25 -11.91 0.34 -15.44
C ARG A 25 -12.08 1.80 -14.99
N PRO A 26 -11.00 2.51 -14.58
CA PRO A 26 -11.11 3.84 -13.97
C PRO A 26 -11.36 4.93 -15.01
N GLU A 27 -12.53 4.99 -15.61
CA GLU A 27 -12.88 5.90 -16.69
C GLU A 27 -12.77 7.39 -16.29
N GLY A 28 -12.89 7.70 -14.99
CA GLY A 28 -12.69 9.05 -14.50
C GLY A 28 -11.24 9.54 -14.61
N LEU A 29 -10.28 8.61 -14.68
CA LEU A 29 -8.86 8.94 -14.79
C LEU A 29 -8.52 9.71 -16.08
N LYS A 30 -9.31 9.55 -17.13
CA LYS A 30 -9.14 10.26 -18.41
C LYS A 30 -9.19 11.80 -18.30
N VAL A 31 -9.69 12.35 -17.20
CA VAL A 31 -9.62 13.80 -16.94
C VAL A 31 -8.20 14.32 -16.74
N PHE A 32 -7.26 13.41 -16.41
CA PHE A 32 -5.85 13.72 -16.18
C PHE A 32 -4.91 13.12 -17.22
N GLY A 33 -5.24 11.93 -17.78
CA GLY A 33 -4.40 11.26 -18.76
C GLY A 33 -4.91 9.87 -19.12
N GLU A 34 -4.19 9.20 -20.03
CA GLU A 34 -4.54 7.88 -20.54
C GLU A 34 -3.63 6.80 -19.93
N TRP A 35 -3.86 6.47 -18.67
CA TRP A 35 -3.18 5.39 -17.95
C TRP A 35 -4.18 4.30 -17.59
N SER A 36 -3.71 3.07 -17.43
CA SER A 36 -4.54 1.95 -16.97
C SER A 36 -4.94 2.11 -15.51
N THR A 37 -4.07 2.73 -14.70
CA THR A 37 -4.29 3.04 -13.29
C THR A 37 -3.71 4.42 -12.96
N ILE A 38 -4.22 5.06 -11.90
CA ILE A 38 -3.66 6.33 -11.41
C ILE A 38 -2.20 6.17 -10.96
N TYR A 39 -1.82 4.99 -10.50
CA TYR A 39 -0.47 4.69 -9.98
C TYR A 39 0.60 4.83 -11.05
N GLU A 40 0.30 4.44 -12.30
CA GLU A 40 1.19 4.67 -13.45
C GLU A 40 1.36 6.16 -13.76
N GLY A 41 0.32 6.94 -13.53
CA GLY A 41 0.28 8.37 -13.81
C GLY A 41 0.78 9.29 -12.69
N LEU A 42 1.02 8.78 -11.47
CA LEU A 42 1.28 9.61 -10.28
C LEU A 42 2.36 10.68 -10.49
N SER A 43 3.48 10.31 -11.12
CA SER A 43 4.58 11.25 -11.40
C SER A 43 4.27 12.29 -12.49
N SER A 44 3.21 12.07 -13.27
CA SER A 44 2.79 12.90 -14.40
C SER A 44 1.51 13.69 -14.15
N LEU A 45 0.86 13.48 -13.01
CA LEU A 45 -0.33 14.25 -12.62
C LEU A 45 -0.01 15.75 -12.52
N PRO A 46 -0.99 16.65 -12.76
CA PRO A 46 -0.84 18.06 -12.46
C PRO A 46 -0.34 18.28 -11.02
N SER A 47 0.57 19.21 -10.81
CA SER A 47 1.28 19.37 -9.52
C SER A 47 0.36 19.53 -8.31
N GLN A 48 -0.78 20.22 -8.46
CA GLN A 48 -1.77 20.38 -7.39
C GLN A 48 -2.47 19.04 -7.09
N VAL A 49 -2.85 18.28 -8.11
CA VAL A 49 -3.48 16.95 -7.97
C VAL A 49 -2.52 15.99 -7.28
N GLN A 50 -1.26 15.97 -7.72
CA GLN A 50 -0.20 15.16 -7.11
C GLN A 50 0.00 15.52 -5.62
N LYS A 51 0.07 16.82 -5.30
CA LYS A 51 0.20 17.30 -3.91
C LYS A 51 -0.98 16.83 -3.04
N SER A 52 -2.19 16.90 -3.56
CA SER A 52 -3.39 16.52 -2.81
C SER A 52 -3.49 15.01 -2.65
N TRP A 53 -3.07 14.24 -3.65
CA TRP A 53 -3.02 12.78 -3.59
C TRP A 53 -2.00 12.29 -2.54
N PHE A 54 -0.74 12.71 -2.64
CA PHE A 54 0.29 12.34 -1.67
C PHE A 54 0.00 12.91 -0.27
N GLY A 55 -0.60 14.10 -0.19
CA GLY A 55 -1.01 14.68 1.08
C GLY A 55 -2.08 13.87 1.80
N PHE A 56 -2.99 13.23 1.05
CA PHE A 56 -4.00 12.33 1.59
C PHE A 56 -3.38 11.01 2.04
N ASP A 57 -2.63 10.36 1.17
CA ASP A 57 -1.98 9.07 1.44
C ASP A 57 -1.10 9.13 2.70
N HIS A 58 -0.17 10.07 2.73
CA HIS A 58 0.75 10.25 3.85
C HIS A 58 0.08 10.69 5.17
N TYR A 59 -1.02 11.45 5.10
CA TYR A 59 -1.73 11.88 6.31
C TYR A 59 -2.26 10.68 7.09
N TYR A 60 -2.74 9.67 6.39
CA TYR A 60 -3.30 8.48 7.02
C TYR A 60 -2.23 7.46 7.40
N SER A 61 -1.27 7.17 6.52
CA SER A 61 -0.23 6.16 6.78
C SER A 61 0.73 6.58 7.90
N ASP A 62 1.27 7.81 7.82
CA ASP A 62 2.35 8.26 8.69
C ASP A 62 1.98 8.26 10.18
N CYS A 63 0.71 8.52 10.52
CA CYS A 63 0.25 8.56 11.91
C CYS A 63 0.23 7.17 12.59
N SER A 64 0.34 6.08 11.82
CA SER A 64 0.38 4.71 12.33
C SER A 64 1.82 4.17 12.46
N PHE A 65 2.81 4.84 11.88
CA PHE A 65 4.17 4.29 11.75
C PHE A 65 4.88 4.07 13.09
N ASP A 66 4.73 4.96 14.06
CA ASP A 66 5.42 4.80 15.35
C ASP A 66 4.92 3.56 16.12
N GLU A 67 3.61 3.26 16.04
CA GLU A 67 3.04 2.04 16.61
C GLU A 67 3.43 0.80 15.77
N ALA A 68 3.41 0.93 14.45
CA ALA A 68 3.80 -0.14 13.51
C ALA A 68 5.28 -0.56 13.68
N LEU A 69 6.19 0.40 13.91
CA LEU A 69 7.60 0.10 14.18
C LEU A 69 7.76 -0.83 15.38
N ALA A 70 7.05 -0.59 16.48
CA ALA A 70 7.13 -1.42 17.67
C ALA A 70 6.68 -2.88 17.38
N ILE A 71 5.65 -3.05 16.53
CA ILE A 71 5.14 -4.37 16.14
C ILE A 71 6.14 -5.09 15.22
N VAL A 72 6.56 -4.44 14.12
CA VAL A 72 7.44 -5.04 13.11
C VAL A 72 8.81 -5.37 13.72
N PHE A 73 9.36 -4.46 14.53
CA PHE A 73 10.68 -4.63 15.14
C PHE A 73 10.70 -5.44 16.43
N ALA A 74 9.55 -5.92 16.93
CA ALA A 74 9.50 -6.87 18.06
C ALA A 74 10.31 -8.15 17.79
N ARG A 75 10.52 -8.49 16.50
CA ARG A 75 11.31 -9.65 16.06
C ARG A 75 12.73 -9.29 15.58
N HIS A 76 13.14 -8.03 15.72
CA HIS A 76 14.47 -7.53 15.35
C HIS A 76 14.91 -7.88 13.91
N PRO A 77 14.10 -7.60 12.85
CA PRO A 77 14.46 -7.91 11.48
C PRO A 77 15.74 -7.16 11.08
N LYS A 78 16.64 -7.83 10.36
CA LYS A 78 17.85 -7.22 9.78
C LYS A 78 17.63 -6.80 8.33
N THR A 79 16.71 -7.48 7.65
CA THR A 79 16.34 -7.20 6.27
C THR A 79 14.83 -7.04 6.15
N LEU A 80 14.38 -5.92 5.58
CA LEU A 80 12.98 -5.61 5.39
C LEU A 80 12.70 -5.29 3.91
N LEU A 81 11.67 -5.94 3.35
CA LEU A 81 11.13 -5.62 2.03
C LEU A 81 9.89 -4.76 2.20
N ASP A 82 9.95 -3.51 1.73
CA ASP A 82 8.86 -2.53 1.73
C ASP A 82 8.20 -2.54 0.34
N VAL A 83 7.04 -3.16 0.23
CA VAL A 83 6.32 -3.36 -1.02
C VAL A 83 5.33 -2.22 -1.23
N GLY A 84 5.48 -1.51 -2.35
CA GLY A 84 4.73 -0.27 -2.60
C GLY A 84 5.19 0.89 -1.72
N GLY A 85 6.50 0.91 -1.36
CA GLY A 85 7.05 1.87 -0.40
C GLY A 85 7.10 3.33 -0.88
N ASN A 86 6.65 3.58 -2.13
CA ASN A 86 6.40 4.89 -2.71
C ASN A 86 7.61 5.85 -2.54
N THR A 87 7.45 6.93 -1.79
CA THR A 87 8.51 7.95 -1.57
C THR A 87 9.53 7.56 -0.49
N GLY A 88 9.42 6.37 0.11
CA GLY A 88 10.38 5.85 1.10
C GLY A 88 10.19 6.35 2.53
N ARG A 89 9.00 6.83 2.88
CA ARG A 89 8.73 7.34 4.22
C ARG A 89 8.82 6.26 5.31
N TRP A 90 8.21 5.10 5.06
CA TRP A 90 8.32 3.97 5.98
C TRP A 90 9.77 3.49 6.10
N ALA A 91 10.47 3.30 4.97
CA ALA A 91 11.87 2.89 4.96
C ALA A 91 12.75 3.87 5.76
N THR A 92 12.53 5.18 5.62
CA THR A 92 13.25 6.21 6.38
C THR A 92 12.98 6.08 7.90
N LYS A 93 11.74 5.80 8.30
CA LYS A 93 11.39 5.55 9.69
C LYS A 93 12.09 4.29 10.23
N CYS A 94 12.11 3.20 9.46
CA CYS A 94 12.79 1.95 9.83
C CYS A 94 14.28 2.14 10.09
N VAL A 95 15.01 2.77 9.15
CA VAL A 95 16.45 2.99 9.30
C VAL A 95 16.82 4.00 10.38
N SER A 96 15.87 4.85 10.77
CA SER A 96 16.02 5.76 11.92
C SER A 96 15.71 5.07 13.25
N TYR A 97 14.86 4.04 13.23
CA TYR A 97 14.46 3.28 14.41
C TYR A 97 15.49 2.22 14.82
N ASP A 98 16.08 1.54 13.83
CA ASP A 98 17.13 0.52 14.04
C ASP A 98 18.36 0.84 13.18
N ASP A 99 19.53 0.95 13.80
CA ASP A 99 20.79 1.33 13.15
C ASP A 99 21.38 0.22 12.27
N THR A 100 20.78 -0.97 12.25
CA THR A 100 21.31 -2.16 11.58
C THR A 100 20.41 -2.69 10.47
N VAL A 101 19.13 -2.28 10.43
CA VAL A 101 18.20 -2.77 9.41
C VAL A 101 18.55 -2.24 8.02
N GLU A 102 18.52 -3.13 7.04
CA GLU A 102 18.58 -2.80 5.61
C GLU A 102 17.15 -2.90 5.04
N VAL A 103 16.70 -1.87 4.35
CA VAL A 103 15.35 -1.81 3.76
C VAL A 103 15.45 -1.78 2.25
N THR A 104 14.75 -2.70 1.57
CA THR A 104 14.59 -2.67 0.12
C THR A 104 13.16 -2.29 -0.22
N ILE A 105 12.98 -1.21 -0.98
CA ILE A 105 11.68 -0.79 -1.49
C ILE A 105 11.45 -1.47 -2.84
N MET A 106 10.36 -2.22 -2.96
CA MET A 106 9.90 -2.85 -4.19
C MET A 106 8.72 -2.06 -4.76
N ASP A 107 8.95 -1.34 -5.86
CA ASP A 107 7.96 -0.44 -6.46
C ASP A 107 8.22 -0.24 -7.95
N LEU A 108 7.33 0.48 -8.64
CA LEU A 108 7.51 0.87 -10.02
C LEU A 108 8.80 1.70 -10.21
N PRO A 109 9.53 1.56 -11.32
CA PRO A 109 10.81 2.25 -11.53
C PRO A 109 10.74 3.77 -11.36
N GLN A 110 9.65 4.41 -11.79
CA GLN A 110 9.44 5.85 -11.64
C GLN A 110 9.24 6.26 -10.17
N GLN A 111 8.61 5.43 -9.35
CA GLN A 111 8.45 5.68 -7.91
C GLN A 111 9.81 5.55 -7.19
N LEU A 112 10.62 4.57 -7.58
CA LEU A 112 11.97 4.43 -7.03
C LEU A 112 12.87 5.63 -7.34
N GLU A 113 12.68 6.28 -8.48
CA GLU A 113 13.43 7.51 -8.78
C GLU A 113 13.01 8.66 -7.85
N MET A 114 11.70 8.83 -7.60
CA MET A 114 11.20 9.79 -6.62
C MET A 114 11.72 9.47 -5.21
N MET A 115 11.69 8.21 -4.80
CA MET A 115 12.23 7.75 -3.53
C MET A 115 13.70 8.12 -3.37
N ARG A 116 14.57 7.83 -4.36
CA ARG A 116 15.99 8.17 -4.32
C ARG A 116 16.22 9.67 -4.14
N GLN A 117 15.45 10.50 -4.85
CA GLN A 117 15.56 11.96 -4.72
C GLN A 117 15.20 12.46 -3.33
N GLN A 118 14.18 11.85 -2.70
CA GLN A 118 13.70 12.26 -1.38
C GLN A 118 14.57 11.73 -0.23
N THR A 119 15.17 10.56 -0.38
CA THR A 119 15.91 9.91 0.71
C THR A 119 17.41 10.16 0.71
N LYS A 120 18.02 10.52 -0.43
CA LYS A 120 19.49 10.57 -0.65
C LYS A 120 20.31 11.33 0.40
N GLU A 121 19.74 12.36 1.01
CA GLU A 121 20.41 13.21 2.00
C GLU A 121 19.96 12.93 3.45
N LEU A 122 19.07 11.94 3.62
CA LEU A 122 18.58 11.60 4.95
C LEU A 122 19.55 10.67 5.69
N PRO A 123 19.61 10.77 7.02
CA PRO A 123 20.36 9.79 7.82
C PRO A 123 19.92 8.36 7.52
N GLY A 124 20.86 7.45 7.30
CA GLY A 124 20.56 6.05 6.98
C GLY A 124 20.21 5.78 5.52
N ALA A 125 20.27 6.76 4.62
CA ALA A 125 19.97 6.59 3.18
C ALA A 125 20.77 5.46 2.51
N THR A 126 21.98 5.18 2.96
CA THR A 126 22.82 4.07 2.45
C THR A 126 22.27 2.69 2.73
N ARG A 127 21.29 2.56 3.64
CA ARG A 127 20.60 1.32 4.00
C ARG A 127 19.20 1.21 3.37
N ILE A 128 18.86 2.14 2.46
CA ILE A 128 17.61 2.12 1.70
C ILE A 128 17.93 1.80 0.25
N HIS A 129 17.41 0.68 -0.24
CA HIS A 129 17.64 0.16 -1.58
C HIS A 129 16.34 0.16 -2.41
N GLY A 130 16.46 0.07 -3.72
CA GLY A 130 15.32 -0.01 -4.62
C GLY A 130 15.34 -1.27 -5.48
N HIS A 131 14.21 -1.95 -5.61
CA HIS A 131 13.97 -3.08 -6.50
C HIS A 131 12.80 -2.74 -7.43
N GLY A 132 13.08 -2.48 -8.72
CA GLY A 132 12.05 -2.09 -9.69
C GLY A 132 11.19 -3.27 -10.13
N ALA A 133 9.87 -3.17 -9.93
CA ALA A 133 8.92 -4.22 -10.30
C ALA A 133 7.53 -3.65 -10.61
N ASN A 134 6.84 -4.23 -11.57
CA ASN A 134 5.40 -4.05 -11.74
C ASN A 134 4.69 -5.29 -11.18
N LEU A 135 4.01 -5.12 -10.04
CA LEU A 135 3.37 -6.24 -9.34
C LEU A 135 2.05 -6.69 -9.96
N LEU A 136 1.53 -5.96 -10.94
CA LEU A 136 0.43 -6.43 -11.81
C LEU A 136 0.90 -7.51 -12.80
N ASP A 137 2.20 -7.59 -13.10
CA ASP A 137 2.75 -8.71 -13.87
C ASP A 137 2.91 -9.94 -12.96
N PRO A 138 2.11 -11.02 -13.17
CA PRO A 138 2.13 -12.21 -12.32
C PRO A 138 3.44 -13.02 -12.41
N GLU A 139 4.25 -12.77 -13.43
CA GLU A 139 5.54 -13.46 -13.63
C GLU A 139 6.69 -12.82 -12.84
N VAL A 140 6.51 -11.60 -12.34
CA VAL A 140 7.55 -10.91 -11.56
C VAL A 140 7.73 -11.57 -10.20
N PRO A 141 8.91 -12.17 -9.91
CA PRO A 141 9.16 -12.79 -8.62
C PRO A 141 9.44 -11.75 -7.53
N PHE A 142 9.14 -12.10 -6.30
CA PHE A 142 9.62 -11.37 -5.13
C PHE A 142 11.08 -11.75 -4.85
N PRO A 143 11.94 -10.79 -4.47
CA PRO A 143 13.29 -11.09 -4.03
C PRO A 143 13.25 -11.86 -2.69
N THR A 144 14.22 -12.73 -2.47
CA THR A 144 14.32 -13.58 -1.28
C THR A 144 15.30 -13.04 -0.25
N GLY A 145 15.29 -13.59 0.97
CA GLY A 145 16.28 -13.27 2.00
C GLY A 145 15.85 -12.14 2.94
N PHE A 146 14.56 -11.87 3.04
CA PHE A 146 14.02 -10.86 3.95
C PHE A 146 13.43 -11.50 5.21
N ASP A 147 13.76 -10.90 6.37
CA ASP A 147 13.18 -11.27 7.66
C ASP A 147 11.75 -10.78 7.80
N ALA A 148 11.48 -9.59 7.25
CA ALA A 148 10.16 -8.97 7.22
C ALA A 148 9.79 -8.50 5.82
N ILE A 149 8.52 -8.71 5.45
CA ILE A 149 7.89 -8.11 4.27
C ILE A 149 6.78 -7.20 4.78
N TRP A 150 6.76 -5.96 4.33
CA TRP A 150 5.81 -4.93 4.71
C TRP A 150 4.99 -4.46 3.52
N MET A 151 3.66 -4.44 3.67
CA MET A 151 2.69 -3.92 2.70
C MET A 151 1.74 -2.99 3.45
N SER A 152 1.73 -1.71 3.10
CA SER A 152 0.94 -0.69 3.80
C SER A 152 0.16 0.18 2.83
N GLN A 153 -1.16 0.25 2.99
CA GLN A 153 -2.06 0.96 2.09
C GLN A 153 -1.73 0.63 0.62
N PHE A 154 -1.54 -0.64 0.37
CA PHE A 154 -1.03 -1.16 -0.88
C PHE A 154 -1.97 -2.20 -1.49
N LEU A 155 -2.45 -3.16 -0.70
CA LEU A 155 -3.29 -4.24 -1.20
C LEU A 155 -4.72 -3.77 -1.54
N ASP A 156 -5.19 -2.70 -0.95
CA ASP A 156 -6.45 -2.04 -1.32
C ASP A 156 -6.43 -1.44 -2.74
N CYS A 157 -5.25 -1.33 -3.34
CA CYS A 157 -5.05 -0.91 -4.73
C CYS A 157 -5.28 -2.02 -5.77
N PHE A 158 -5.65 -3.24 -5.36
CA PHE A 158 -5.74 -4.43 -6.23
C PHE A 158 -7.04 -5.19 -6.00
N SER A 159 -7.51 -5.92 -7.03
CA SER A 159 -8.61 -6.87 -6.90
C SER A 159 -8.24 -8.06 -6.01
N GLU A 160 -9.23 -8.82 -5.51
CA GLU A 160 -8.98 -10.02 -4.68
C GLU A 160 -8.11 -11.07 -5.41
N GLU A 161 -8.24 -11.17 -6.74
CA GLU A 161 -7.42 -12.06 -7.56
C GLU A 161 -5.96 -11.59 -7.63
N GLU A 162 -5.75 -10.30 -7.86
CA GLU A 162 -4.42 -9.67 -7.88
C GLU A 162 -3.77 -9.72 -6.50
N VAL A 163 -4.50 -9.41 -5.42
CA VAL A 163 -4.04 -9.55 -4.02
C VAL A 163 -3.57 -10.97 -3.76
N THR A 164 -4.37 -11.98 -4.14
CA THR A 164 -4.02 -13.39 -3.96
C THR A 164 -2.75 -13.76 -4.74
N SER A 165 -2.61 -13.27 -5.97
CA SER A 165 -1.40 -13.44 -6.79
C SER A 165 -0.17 -12.81 -6.13
N ILE A 166 -0.27 -11.57 -5.69
CA ILE A 166 0.81 -10.84 -5.01
C ILE A 166 1.25 -11.59 -3.74
N LEU A 167 0.29 -11.92 -2.87
CA LEU A 167 0.55 -12.65 -1.63
C LEU A 167 1.15 -14.04 -1.87
N THR A 168 0.72 -14.76 -2.91
CA THR A 168 1.28 -16.06 -3.29
C THR A 168 2.75 -15.96 -3.68
N ARG A 169 3.11 -14.92 -4.45
CA ARG A 169 4.50 -14.66 -4.85
C ARG A 169 5.35 -14.23 -3.65
N ALA A 170 4.79 -13.38 -2.77
CA ALA A 170 5.45 -13.00 -1.52
C ALA A 170 5.70 -14.23 -0.64
N ALA A 171 4.70 -15.11 -0.45
CA ALA A 171 4.84 -16.34 0.32
C ALA A 171 5.96 -17.25 -0.21
N ARG A 172 6.10 -17.36 -1.54
CA ARG A 172 7.18 -18.15 -2.17
C ARG A 172 8.58 -17.60 -1.89
N SER A 173 8.71 -16.32 -1.59
CA SER A 173 10.00 -15.68 -1.27
C SER A 173 10.36 -15.76 0.22
N MET A 174 9.40 -16.11 1.08
CA MET A 174 9.56 -16.18 2.53
C MET A 174 10.26 -17.46 2.97
N SER A 175 11.01 -17.35 4.06
CA SER A 175 11.44 -18.48 4.90
C SER A 175 10.41 -18.73 6.01
N ARG A 176 10.54 -19.81 6.76
CA ARG A 176 9.69 -20.09 7.94
C ARG A 176 9.85 -19.06 9.06
N GLU A 177 11.01 -18.41 9.11
CA GLU A 177 11.32 -17.38 10.12
C GLU A 177 10.81 -16.00 9.70
N SER A 178 10.57 -15.78 8.39
CA SER A 178 10.07 -14.52 7.87
C SER A 178 8.65 -14.22 8.35
N ARG A 179 8.31 -12.94 8.44
CA ARG A 179 6.93 -12.47 8.66
C ARG A 179 6.53 -11.48 7.59
N LEU A 180 5.26 -11.58 7.20
CA LEU A 180 4.63 -10.61 6.33
C LEU A 180 3.63 -9.79 7.16
N TYR A 181 3.72 -8.47 7.05
CA TYR A 181 2.87 -7.52 7.74
C TYR A 181 2.05 -6.73 6.72
N ILE A 182 0.74 -6.78 6.85
CA ILE A 182 -0.22 -6.04 6.00
C ILE A 182 -0.86 -4.98 6.87
N MET A 183 -0.61 -3.70 6.57
CA MET A 183 -1.26 -2.58 7.25
C MET A 183 -2.28 -1.93 6.33
N GLU A 184 -3.57 -2.12 6.65
CA GLU A 184 -4.69 -1.60 5.87
C GLU A 184 -5.77 -1.00 6.77
N THR A 185 -6.66 -0.20 6.18
CA THR A 185 -7.86 0.30 6.84
C THR A 185 -9.05 -0.58 6.48
N PHE A 186 -9.33 -1.61 7.28
CA PHE A 186 -10.53 -2.44 7.08
C PHE A 186 -11.77 -1.73 7.61
N TRP A 187 -12.80 -1.56 6.77
CA TRP A 187 -13.98 -0.80 7.16
C TRP A 187 -14.78 -1.45 8.30
N ASN A 188 -14.74 -2.77 8.45
CA ASN A 188 -15.42 -3.51 9.52
C ASN A 188 -14.63 -3.57 10.84
N ARG A 189 -13.38 -3.09 10.86
CA ARG A 189 -12.52 -3.07 12.06
C ARG A 189 -12.33 -1.65 12.62
N GLN A 190 -13.25 -0.75 12.27
CA GLN A 190 -13.22 0.62 12.76
C GLN A 190 -13.88 0.75 14.13
N LYS A 191 -13.35 1.68 14.94
CA LYS A 191 -13.89 1.99 16.27
C LYS A 191 -15.28 2.65 16.22
N PHE A 192 -15.57 3.36 15.14
CA PHE A 192 -16.80 4.13 14.98
C PHE A 192 -17.51 3.78 13.67
N ASP A 193 -18.83 3.60 13.72
CA ASP A 193 -19.67 3.33 12.55
C ASP A 193 -19.51 4.39 11.45
N THR A 194 -19.34 5.66 11.85
CA THR A 194 -19.10 6.76 10.90
C THR A 194 -17.80 6.56 10.14
N ALA A 195 -16.73 6.07 10.80
CA ALA A 195 -15.46 5.77 10.12
C ALA A 195 -15.63 4.61 9.14
N ALA A 196 -16.33 3.54 9.53
CA ALA A 196 -16.68 2.42 8.65
C ALA A 196 -17.43 2.91 7.40
N TYR A 197 -18.44 3.75 7.60
CA TYR A 197 -19.22 4.34 6.51
C TYR A 197 -18.34 5.20 5.58
N CYS A 198 -17.50 6.07 6.12
CA CYS A 198 -16.60 6.90 5.32
C CYS A 198 -15.63 6.05 4.48
N LEU A 199 -15.07 5.00 5.06
CA LEU A 199 -14.18 4.08 4.33
C LEU A 199 -14.90 3.37 3.18
N THR A 200 -16.11 2.86 3.40
CA THR A 200 -16.88 2.23 2.31
C THR A 200 -17.12 3.19 1.15
N GLN A 201 -17.31 4.49 1.40
CA GLN A 201 -17.48 5.50 0.35
C GLN A 201 -16.18 5.77 -0.45
N ILE A 202 -15.00 5.56 0.13
CA ILE A 202 -13.72 5.66 -0.58
C ILE A 202 -13.63 4.62 -1.72
N SER A 203 -14.37 3.51 -1.65
CA SER A 203 -14.46 2.53 -2.74
C SER A 203 -14.86 3.15 -4.08
N LEU A 204 -15.60 4.25 -4.09
CA LEU A 204 -15.95 4.99 -5.31
C LEU A 204 -14.70 5.58 -6.01
N TYR A 205 -13.70 6.02 -5.24
CA TYR A 205 -12.42 6.47 -5.79
C TYR A 205 -11.70 5.33 -6.51
N PHE A 206 -11.62 4.15 -5.90
CA PHE A 206 -11.00 2.99 -6.53
C PHE A 206 -11.72 2.62 -7.83
N THR A 207 -13.05 2.62 -7.85
CA THR A 207 -13.86 2.32 -9.03
C THR A 207 -13.67 3.34 -10.16
N ALA A 208 -13.75 4.64 -9.83
CA ALA A 208 -13.81 5.68 -10.85
C ALA A 208 -12.43 6.21 -11.28
N MET A 209 -11.46 6.25 -10.35
CA MET A 209 -10.22 6.99 -10.53
C MET A 209 -8.97 6.14 -10.41
N ALA A 210 -8.92 5.15 -9.50
CA ALA A 210 -7.67 4.49 -9.19
C ALA A 210 -7.31 3.36 -10.19
N ASN A 211 -8.10 2.29 -10.20
CA ASN A 211 -7.84 1.09 -11.00
C ASN A 211 -9.10 0.41 -11.56
N GLY A 212 -10.30 0.78 -11.08
CA GLY A 212 -11.57 0.26 -11.57
C GLY A 212 -12.02 -1.09 -11.01
N ASN A 213 -11.16 -1.82 -10.28
CA ASN A 213 -11.41 -3.20 -9.87
C ASN A 213 -11.12 -3.49 -8.39
N SER A 214 -10.77 -2.50 -7.59
CA SER A 214 -10.52 -2.65 -6.15
C SER A 214 -11.53 -1.88 -5.29
N LYS A 215 -11.36 -1.98 -3.99
CA LYS A 215 -12.29 -1.41 -2.99
C LYS A 215 -11.61 -1.28 -1.63
N MET A 216 -12.21 -0.53 -0.72
CA MET A 216 -11.89 -0.68 0.70
C MET A 216 -12.38 -2.05 1.18
N TYR A 217 -11.47 -2.86 1.71
CA TYR A 217 -11.73 -4.26 2.02
C TYR A 217 -12.43 -4.48 3.37
N HIS A 218 -13.25 -5.51 3.44
CA HIS A 218 -13.60 -6.19 4.69
C HIS A 218 -12.43 -7.08 5.11
N SER A 219 -12.14 -7.18 6.41
CA SER A 219 -11.03 -8.01 6.89
C SER A 219 -11.16 -9.49 6.52
N ASP A 220 -12.38 -10.02 6.38
CA ASP A 220 -12.59 -11.42 5.97
C ASP A 220 -12.25 -11.64 4.49
N ASP A 221 -12.42 -10.61 3.62
CA ASP A 221 -12.01 -10.69 2.22
C ASP A 221 -10.48 -10.82 2.15
N MET A 222 -9.76 -9.99 2.90
CA MET A 222 -8.29 -10.06 2.99
C MET A 222 -7.82 -11.39 3.60
N GLN A 223 -8.49 -11.87 4.65
CA GLN A 223 -8.18 -13.18 5.24
C GLN A 223 -8.29 -14.30 4.20
N ARG A 224 -9.34 -14.33 3.36
CA ARG A 224 -9.48 -15.33 2.29
C ARG A 224 -8.31 -15.29 1.31
N CYS A 225 -7.86 -14.08 0.92
CA CYS A 225 -6.70 -13.92 0.04
C CYS A 225 -5.41 -14.43 0.70
N ILE A 226 -5.20 -14.12 1.98
CA ILE A 226 -4.05 -14.58 2.77
C ILE A 226 -4.03 -16.11 2.83
N GLU A 227 -5.16 -16.75 3.16
CA GLU A 227 -5.29 -18.19 3.29
C GLU A 227 -5.10 -18.92 1.95
N ALA A 228 -5.63 -18.35 0.85
CA ALA A 228 -5.47 -18.85 -0.51
C ALA A 228 -4.02 -18.77 -0.99
N ALA A 229 -3.26 -17.78 -0.53
CA ALA A 229 -1.83 -17.60 -0.82
C ALA A 229 -0.91 -18.57 -0.06
N GLY A 230 -1.45 -19.45 0.82
CA GLY A 230 -0.64 -20.38 1.63
C GLY A 230 -0.05 -19.74 2.90
N LEU A 231 -0.58 -18.60 3.29
CA LEU A 231 -0.24 -17.91 4.53
C LEU A 231 -1.28 -18.19 5.61
N GLU A 232 -0.89 -18.02 6.87
CA GLU A 232 -1.81 -17.99 8.00
C GLU A 232 -1.60 -16.71 8.83
N ILE A 233 -2.68 -16.20 9.41
CA ILE A 233 -2.64 -15.04 10.29
C ILE A 233 -2.13 -15.51 11.67
N GLU A 234 -1.05 -14.89 12.14
CA GLU A 234 -0.47 -15.14 13.46
C GLU A 234 -1.05 -14.18 14.51
N GLU A 235 -1.21 -12.91 14.16
CA GLU A 235 -1.73 -11.87 15.05
C GLU A 235 -2.38 -10.73 14.25
N ILE A 236 -3.34 -10.03 14.86
CA ILE A 236 -3.95 -8.81 14.32
C ILE A 236 -3.89 -7.72 15.38
N HIS A 237 -3.33 -6.57 14.99
CA HIS A 237 -3.29 -5.36 15.82
C HIS A 237 -4.22 -4.31 15.21
N ASP A 238 -5.23 -3.88 15.97
CA ASP A 238 -6.24 -2.93 15.51
C ASP A 238 -6.02 -1.53 16.07
N HIS A 239 -6.68 -0.58 15.41
CA HIS A 239 -6.80 0.80 15.87
C HIS A 239 -5.49 1.59 15.95
N LEU A 240 -4.51 1.27 15.09
CA LEU A 240 -3.28 2.04 14.97
C LEU A 240 -3.58 3.38 14.30
N GLY A 241 -2.97 4.43 14.81
CA GLY A 241 -3.12 5.78 14.28
C GLY A 241 -4.59 6.18 14.13
N MET A 242 -5.04 6.39 12.92
CA MET A 242 -6.41 6.82 12.60
C MET A 242 -7.35 5.67 12.19
N GLY A 243 -7.03 4.42 12.52
CA GLY A 243 -7.90 3.27 12.29
C GLY A 243 -7.32 2.19 11.39
N HIS A 244 -6.00 2.14 11.27
CA HIS A 244 -5.33 1.02 10.61
C HIS A 244 -5.34 -0.25 11.45
N SER A 245 -5.26 -1.38 10.77
CA SER A 245 -4.97 -2.68 11.39
C SER A 245 -3.73 -3.26 10.75
N ILE A 246 -2.86 -3.89 11.54
CA ILE A 246 -1.75 -4.70 11.04
C ILE A 246 -2.14 -6.17 11.17
N VAL A 247 -2.11 -6.89 10.06
CA VAL A 247 -2.27 -8.34 9.99
C VAL A 247 -0.89 -8.95 9.82
N GLN A 248 -0.39 -9.62 10.89
CA GLN A 248 0.87 -10.33 10.87
C GLN A 248 0.65 -11.76 10.38
N CYS A 249 1.38 -12.15 9.33
CA CYS A 249 1.24 -13.44 8.67
C CYS A 249 2.56 -14.23 8.66
N ARG A 250 2.42 -15.55 8.59
CA ARG A 250 3.52 -16.49 8.37
C ARG A 250 3.15 -17.58 7.36
N LEU A 251 4.12 -18.35 6.91
CA LEU A 251 3.86 -19.56 6.11
C LEU A 251 3.09 -20.60 6.94
N LYS A 252 2.12 -21.27 6.30
CA LYS A 252 1.41 -22.44 6.86
C LYS A 252 2.33 -23.60 7.12
#